data_8774b10b97628bef70fe5e30168eed22
#
_entry.id   8774b10b97628bef70fe5e30168eed22
#
_cell.length_a   1.000
_cell.length_b   1.000
_cell.length_c   1.000
_cell.angle_alpha   90.00
_cell.angle_beta   90.00
_cell.angle_gamma   90.00
#
_symmetry.space_group_name_H-M   'P 1'
#
loop_
_entity.id
_entity.type
_entity.pdbx_description
1 polymer ?
#
loop_
_entity_poly.entity_id
_entity_poly.type
_entity_poly.pdbx_seq_one_letter_code
_entity_poly.pdbx_strand_id
1 'polypeptide(L)'
;MKIPGIGSYYAKAIVRYRDKLGGFASLSQLREIEGLPEEALPFLTVNANEVRKLNINKFSLNQLRQHPYLNFYQAKEICDYRRLKGPIHNLQELKLLKDFPTNEIERLKPYIEF
;
A
#
# COMPACT_ATOMS: atom_id res chain seq x y z
N MET A 1 10.48 12.20 -17.82
CA MET A 1 9.52 11.49 -18.70
C MET A 1 8.35 12.41 -18.98
N LYS A 2 8.06 12.61 -20.26
CA LYS A 2 6.90 13.40 -20.67
C LYS A 2 5.79 12.48 -21.13
N ILE A 3 4.62 12.63 -20.49
CA ILE A 3 3.43 11.87 -20.83
C ILE A 3 2.35 12.89 -21.16
N PRO A 4 1.62 12.75 -22.29
CA PRO A 4 0.56 13.71 -22.62
C PRO A 4 -0.44 13.85 -21.50
N GLY A 5 -0.76 15.09 -21.13
CA GLY A 5 -1.67 15.43 -20.04
C GLY A 5 -1.04 15.40 -18.65
N ILE A 6 0.27 15.07 -18.53
CA ILE A 6 0.97 15.05 -17.25
C ILE A 6 2.14 16.01 -17.28
N GLY A 7 2.11 17.02 -16.40
CA GLY A 7 3.27 17.89 -16.17
C GLY A 7 4.20 17.31 -15.11
N SER A 8 5.31 18.02 -14.85
CA SER A 8 6.31 17.58 -13.87
C SER A 8 5.72 17.43 -12.47
N TYR A 9 4.69 18.20 -12.11
CA TYR A 9 4.03 18.07 -10.81
C TYR A 9 3.42 16.66 -10.64
N TYR A 10 2.69 16.19 -11.64
CA TYR A 10 2.05 14.88 -11.56
C TYR A 10 3.06 13.75 -11.66
N ALA A 11 4.11 13.91 -12.46
CA ALA A 11 5.18 12.92 -12.52
C ALA A 11 5.82 12.72 -11.15
N LYS A 12 6.09 13.82 -10.42
CA LYS A 12 6.64 13.75 -9.06
C LYS A 12 5.65 13.15 -8.08
N ALA A 13 4.35 13.45 -8.22
CA ALA A 13 3.32 12.89 -7.36
C ALA A 13 3.21 11.39 -7.54
N ILE A 14 3.29 10.90 -8.78
CA ILE A 14 3.27 9.47 -9.09
C ILE A 14 4.44 8.77 -8.42
N VAL A 15 5.66 9.32 -8.55
CA VAL A 15 6.86 8.73 -7.95
C VAL A 15 6.76 8.71 -6.42
N ARG A 16 6.30 9.79 -5.80
CA ARG A 16 6.15 9.85 -4.34
C ARG A 16 5.14 8.83 -3.84
N TYR A 17 4.00 8.70 -4.52
CA TYR A 17 2.98 7.75 -4.12
C TYR A 17 3.47 6.31 -4.31
N ARG A 18 4.14 6.04 -5.43
CA ARG A 18 4.76 4.74 -5.69
C ARG A 18 5.73 4.36 -4.58
N ASP A 19 6.55 5.30 -4.14
CA ASP A 19 7.55 5.01 -3.10
C ASP A 19 6.88 4.72 -1.75
N LYS A 20 5.79 5.38 -1.43
CA LYS A 20 5.03 5.12 -0.20
C LYS A 20 4.33 3.78 -0.24
N LEU A 21 3.75 3.40 -1.40
CA LEU A 21 3.11 2.11 -1.57
C LEU A 21 4.11 0.96 -1.57
N GLY A 22 5.33 1.19 -2.06
CA GLY A 22 6.28 0.13 -2.36
C GLY A 22 6.18 -0.37 -3.80
N GLY A 23 5.48 0.38 -4.66
CA GLY A 23 5.24 0.05 -6.05
C GLY A 23 3.76 -0.09 -6.34
N PHE A 24 3.38 0.01 -7.62
CA PHE A 24 1.99 -0.17 -8.02
C PHE A 24 1.75 -1.65 -8.37
N ALA A 25 0.76 -2.25 -7.73
CA ALA A 25 0.34 -3.61 -8.04
C ALA A 25 -0.65 -3.64 -9.22
N SER A 26 -1.36 -2.53 -9.46
CA SER A 26 -2.27 -2.42 -10.60
C SER A 26 -2.35 -0.98 -11.07
N LEU A 27 -2.72 -0.81 -12.35
CA LEU A 27 -2.85 0.51 -12.96
C LEU A 27 -3.95 1.35 -12.27
N SER A 28 -4.99 0.69 -11.77
CA SER A 28 -6.09 1.39 -11.12
C SER A 28 -5.66 2.17 -9.89
N GLN A 29 -4.55 1.81 -9.26
CA GLN A 29 -4.02 2.53 -8.10
C GLN A 29 -3.55 3.94 -8.44
N LEU A 30 -3.27 4.22 -9.70
CA LEU A 30 -2.92 5.58 -10.12
C LEU A 30 -4.07 6.57 -9.91
N ARG A 31 -5.30 6.10 -9.90
CA ARG A 31 -6.47 6.93 -9.62
C ARG A 31 -6.53 7.40 -8.17
N GLU A 32 -5.76 6.80 -7.28
CA GLU A 32 -5.66 7.22 -5.88
C GLU A 32 -4.84 8.49 -5.72
N ILE A 33 -4.11 8.88 -6.76
CA ILE A 33 -3.34 10.13 -6.75
C ILE A 33 -4.30 11.28 -7.07
N GLU A 34 -4.46 12.17 -6.10
CA GLU A 34 -5.39 13.30 -6.24
C GLU A 34 -4.96 14.21 -7.39
N GLY A 35 -5.92 14.57 -8.22
CA GLY A 35 -5.70 15.51 -9.32
C GLY A 35 -5.08 14.92 -10.57
N LEU A 36 -4.77 13.62 -10.58
CA LEU A 36 -4.19 13.00 -11.78
C LEU A 36 -5.26 12.93 -12.90
N PRO A 37 -4.99 13.48 -14.10
CA PRO A 37 -5.97 13.44 -15.18
C PRO A 37 -6.21 12.00 -15.66
N GLU A 38 -7.48 11.64 -15.86
CA GLU A 38 -7.82 10.31 -16.36
C GLU A 38 -7.27 10.05 -17.77
N GLU A 39 -7.16 11.10 -18.57
CA GLU A 39 -6.63 10.99 -19.94
C GLU A 39 -5.18 10.54 -19.97
N ALA A 40 -4.46 10.67 -18.85
CA ALA A 40 -3.07 10.24 -18.76
C ALA A 40 -2.94 8.73 -18.55
N LEU A 41 -3.96 8.06 -18.01
CA LEU A 41 -3.88 6.64 -17.64
C LEU A 41 -3.49 5.70 -18.79
N PRO A 42 -4.00 5.89 -20.02
CA PRO A 42 -3.60 5.02 -21.13
C PRO A 42 -2.12 5.07 -21.49
N PHE A 43 -1.43 6.13 -21.08
CA PHE A 43 0.00 6.32 -21.36
C PHE A 43 0.92 5.83 -20.25
N LEU A 44 0.33 5.29 -19.17
CA LEU A 44 1.09 4.84 -18.00
C LEU A 44 1.07 3.31 -17.94
N THR A 45 2.18 2.76 -17.45
CA THR A 45 2.29 1.32 -17.20
C THR A 45 2.79 1.07 -15.80
N VAL A 46 2.43 -0.07 -15.23
CA VAL A 46 2.91 -0.48 -13.91
C VAL A 46 3.56 -1.86 -14.02
N ASN A 47 4.57 -2.11 -13.17
CA ASN A 47 5.22 -3.41 -13.09
C ASN A 47 4.91 -4.02 -11.72
N ALA A 48 3.90 -4.88 -11.68
CA ALA A 48 3.44 -5.50 -10.44
C ALA A 48 4.49 -6.43 -9.81
N ASN A 49 5.50 -6.84 -10.58
CA ASN A 49 6.57 -7.71 -10.07
C ASN A 49 7.60 -6.94 -9.24
N GLU A 50 7.60 -5.62 -9.29
CA GLU A 50 8.54 -4.77 -8.56
C GLU A 50 7.97 -4.22 -7.26
N VAL A 51 6.88 -4.78 -6.77
CA VAL A 51 6.24 -4.35 -5.52
C VAL A 51 7.08 -4.79 -4.32
N ARG A 52 7.45 -3.83 -3.45
CA ARG A 52 8.14 -4.11 -2.19
C ARG A 52 7.12 -4.48 -1.14
N LYS A 53 7.47 -5.46 -0.30
CA LYS A 53 6.57 -5.95 0.73
C LYS A 53 6.99 -5.50 2.11
N LEU A 54 5.98 -5.25 2.95
CA LEU A 54 6.16 -4.95 4.38
C LEU A 54 6.13 -6.27 5.14
N ASN A 55 7.14 -6.51 5.97
CA ASN A 55 7.07 -7.66 6.89
C ASN A 55 6.31 -7.22 8.14
N ILE A 56 5.06 -7.64 8.25
CA ILE A 56 4.17 -7.20 9.34
C ILE A 56 4.61 -7.73 10.70
N ASN A 57 5.51 -8.70 10.74
CA ASN A 57 6.05 -9.23 11.99
C ASN A 57 7.33 -8.53 12.44
N LYS A 58 7.97 -7.77 11.56
CA LYS A 58 9.24 -7.10 11.86
C LYS A 58 9.14 -5.58 11.90
N PHE A 59 8.24 -5.00 11.14
CA PHE A 59 8.13 -3.54 11.03
C PHE A 59 7.53 -2.95 12.31
N SER A 60 8.04 -1.77 12.69
CA SER A 60 7.49 -1.02 13.83
C SER A 60 6.16 -0.38 13.46
N LEU A 61 5.44 0.11 14.48
CA LEU A 61 4.20 0.86 14.26
C LEU A 61 4.42 2.03 13.30
N ASN A 62 5.49 2.80 13.51
CA ASN A 62 5.79 3.94 12.65
C ASN A 62 6.11 3.54 11.22
N GLN A 63 6.81 2.42 11.03
CA GLN A 63 7.10 1.91 9.69
C GLN A 63 5.83 1.44 8.98
N LEU A 64 4.95 0.75 9.69
CA LEU A 64 3.70 0.25 9.12
C LEU A 64 2.78 1.39 8.72
N ARG A 65 2.63 2.39 9.57
CA ARG A 65 1.70 3.50 9.29
C ARG A 65 2.16 4.45 8.19
N GLN A 66 3.40 4.32 7.74
CA GLN A 66 3.87 5.09 6.58
C GLN A 66 3.25 4.62 5.27
N HIS A 67 2.76 3.39 5.23
CA HIS A 67 2.11 2.88 4.03
C HIS A 67 0.73 3.52 3.88
N PRO A 68 0.36 3.97 2.66
CA PRO A 68 -0.93 4.65 2.44
C PRO A 68 -2.16 3.82 2.80
N TYR A 69 -2.04 2.49 2.78
CA TYR A 69 -3.16 1.59 3.08
C TYR A 69 -3.25 1.19 4.54
N LEU A 70 -2.34 1.69 5.39
CA LEU A 70 -2.36 1.40 6.82
C LEU A 70 -2.48 2.70 7.61
N ASN A 71 -3.51 2.79 8.44
CA ASN A 71 -3.65 3.92 9.37
C ASN A 71 -3.03 3.56 10.73
N PHE A 72 -3.04 4.53 11.64
CA PHE A 72 -2.49 4.34 12.98
C PHE A 72 -3.15 3.18 13.72
N TYR A 73 -4.47 3.09 13.65
CA TYR A 73 -5.21 2.06 14.39
C TYR A 73 -4.93 0.66 13.86
N GLN A 74 -4.80 0.51 12.55
CA GLN A 74 -4.45 -0.77 11.94
C GLN A 74 -3.02 -1.18 12.31
N ALA A 75 -2.08 -0.24 12.24
CA ALA A 75 -0.69 -0.51 12.63
C ALA A 75 -0.61 -0.89 14.11
N LYS A 76 -1.38 -0.19 14.97
CA LYS A 76 -1.43 -0.49 16.39
C LYS A 76 -1.98 -1.88 16.64
N GLU A 77 -3.05 -2.28 15.96
CA GLU A 77 -3.62 -3.61 16.11
C GLU A 77 -2.61 -4.70 15.74
N ILE A 78 -1.86 -4.52 14.66
CA ILE A 78 -0.83 -5.47 14.26
C ILE A 78 0.22 -5.59 15.37
N CYS A 79 0.71 -4.46 15.89
CA CYS A 79 1.73 -4.47 16.93
C CYS A 79 1.21 -5.07 18.24
N ASP A 80 -0.03 -4.76 18.62
CA ASP A 80 -0.64 -5.32 19.83
C ASP A 80 -0.83 -6.83 19.70
N TYR A 81 -1.29 -7.29 18.54
CA TYR A 81 -1.43 -8.73 18.28
C TYR A 81 -0.10 -9.46 18.41
N ARG A 82 0.96 -8.88 17.79
CA ARG A 82 2.30 -9.47 17.88
C ARG A 82 2.78 -9.60 19.32
N ARG A 83 2.51 -8.57 20.13
CA ARG A 83 2.94 -8.57 21.53
C ARG A 83 2.15 -9.55 22.39
N LEU A 84 0.85 -9.68 22.13
CA LEU A 84 -0.04 -10.49 22.95
C LEU A 84 -0.15 -11.95 22.49
N LYS A 85 -0.10 -12.17 21.18
CA LYS A 85 -0.37 -13.47 20.57
C LYS A 85 0.81 -14.06 19.80
N GLY A 86 1.87 -13.26 19.59
CA GLY A 86 3.01 -13.67 18.79
C GLY A 86 2.86 -13.32 17.32
N PRO A 87 3.70 -13.88 16.45
CA PRO A 87 3.71 -13.52 15.04
C PRO A 87 2.39 -13.81 14.34
N ILE A 88 2.06 -12.97 13.37
CA ILE A 88 0.93 -13.20 12.47
C ILE A 88 1.43 -14.11 11.34
N HIS A 89 0.75 -15.24 11.10
CA HIS A 89 1.23 -16.26 10.18
C HIS A 89 0.64 -16.17 8.79
N ASN A 90 -0.56 -15.60 8.64
CA ASN A 90 -1.25 -15.58 7.36
C ASN A 90 -2.38 -14.55 7.36
N LEU A 91 -3.00 -14.38 6.19
CA LEU A 91 -4.10 -13.41 6.02
C LEU A 91 -5.33 -13.77 6.85
N GLN A 92 -5.54 -15.05 7.14
CA GLN A 92 -6.69 -15.46 7.95
C GLN A 92 -6.60 -14.88 9.36
N GLU A 93 -5.40 -14.80 9.92
CA GLU A 93 -5.21 -14.19 11.23
C GLU A 93 -5.50 -12.69 11.21
N LEU A 94 -5.18 -11.99 10.11
CA LEU A 94 -5.52 -10.58 9.96
C LEU A 94 -7.04 -10.35 9.99
N LYS A 95 -7.82 -11.29 9.47
CA LYS A 95 -9.28 -11.18 9.48
C LYS A 95 -9.87 -11.19 10.87
N LEU A 96 -9.13 -11.65 11.87
CA LEU A 96 -9.57 -11.63 13.26
C LEU A 96 -9.50 -10.24 13.88
N LEU A 97 -8.80 -9.32 13.25
CA LEU A 97 -8.64 -7.96 13.75
C LEU A 97 -9.78 -7.08 13.25
N LYS A 98 -10.35 -6.27 14.15
CA LYS A 98 -11.56 -5.51 13.84
C LYS A 98 -11.38 -4.45 12.74
N ASP A 99 -10.18 -3.89 12.60
CA ASP A 99 -9.90 -2.83 11.64
C ASP A 99 -9.44 -3.37 10.29
N PHE A 100 -9.55 -4.68 10.06
CA PHE A 100 -9.15 -5.33 8.83
C PHE A 100 -10.30 -6.07 8.16
N PRO A 101 -11.30 -5.35 7.62
CA PRO A 101 -12.34 -6.00 6.82
C PRO A 101 -11.75 -6.54 5.52
N THR A 102 -12.48 -7.43 4.86
CA THR A 102 -12.00 -8.14 3.68
C THR A 102 -11.46 -7.21 2.59
N ASN A 103 -12.13 -6.08 2.33
CA ASN A 103 -11.68 -5.13 1.30
C ASN A 103 -10.32 -4.51 1.63
N GLU A 104 -10.05 -4.22 2.91
CA GLU A 104 -8.75 -3.69 3.33
C GLU A 104 -7.66 -4.74 3.18
N ILE A 105 -7.95 -6.00 3.53
CA ILE A 105 -7.00 -7.10 3.39
C ILE A 105 -6.66 -7.32 1.92
N GLU A 106 -7.64 -7.27 1.02
CA GLU A 106 -7.40 -7.44 -0.41
C GLU A 106 -6.49 -6.34 -0.97
N ARG A 107 -6.66 -5.10 -0.51
CA ARG A 107 -5.79 -3.99 -0.92
C ARG A 107 -4.35 -4.21 -0.45
N LEU A 108 -4.18 -4.72 0.78
CA LEU A 108 -2.87 -4.92 1.38
C LEU A 108 -2.14 -6.15 0.87
N LYS A 109 -2.87 -7.13 0.36
CA LYS A 109 -2.32 -8.43 -0.01
C LYS A 109 -1.03 -8.35 -0.84
N PRO A 110 -0.92 -7.49 -1.87
CA PRO A 110 0.32 -7.40 -2.63
C PRO A 110 1.50 -6.81 -1.86
N TYR A 111 1.25 -6.16 -0.73
CA TYR A 111 2.24 -5.35 -0.03
C TYR A 111 2.69 -5.91 1.30
N ILE A 112 2.16 -7.05 1.72
CA ILE A 112 2.52 -7.62 3.03
C ILE A 112 3.11 -9.01 2.88
N GLU A 113 4.01 -9.32 3.80
CA GLU A 113 4.58 -10.66 3.97
C GLU A 113 4.67 -10.96 5.46
N PHE A 114 4.85 -12.23 5.77
CA PHE A 114 4.81 -12.71 7.16
C PHE A 114 6.15 -13.25 7.66
#